data_3543c577a1371a5d850486c3e8683b40
#
_entry.id   3543c577a1371a5d850486c3e8683b40
#
_cell.length_a   1.000
_cell.length_b   1.000
_cell.length_c   1.000
_cell.angle_alpha   90.00
_cell.angle_beta   90.00
_cell.angle_gamma   90.00
#
_symmetry.space_group_name_H-M   'P 1'
#
loop_
_entity.id
_entity.type
_entity.pdbx_description
1 polymer ?
#
loop_
_entity_poly.entity_id
_entity_poly.type
_entity_poly.pdbx_seq_one_letter_code
_entity_poly.pdbx_strand_id
1 'polypeptide(L)'
;MPSTSWETLGWKKHKLEETQAGIKIAGRNINNLRYADDTTLMAESEVEPKNLLMKMKEESEKVGLKLNIQKTKITASGPITSWKIDGVTVETVTDFIFGGSKITADGDCSHEIKRRLLLGRKVITNLDSILKSRDITLPTKIRPV
;
A
#
# COMPACT_ATOMS: atom_id res chain seq x y z
N MET A 1 4.86 3.63 16.51
CA MET A 1 5.55 3.31 15.27
C MET A 1 6.54 4.40 14.95
N PRO A 2 7.76 4.07 14.65
CA PRO A 2 8.66 5.09 14.16
C PRO A 2 8.05 5.67 12.88
N SER A 3 7.92 6.99 12.84
CA SER A 3 7.61 7.68 11.60
C SER A 3 8.62 7.25 10.55
N THR A 4 8.15 6.92 9.37
CA THR A 4 9.07 6.61 8.30
C THR A 4 9.94 7.82 8.01
N SER A 5 11.14 7.57 7.52
CA SER A 5 12.02 8.63 7.05
C SER A 5 11.36 9.57 6.03
N TRP A 6 10.24 9.17 5.43
CA TRP A 6 9.43 9.98 4.52
C TRP A 6 8.65 11.08 5.23
N GLU A 7 8.08 10.80 6.39
CA GLU A 7 7.34 11.80 7.18
C GLU A 7 8.29 12.82 7.83
N THR A 8 9.43 12.35 8.31
CA THR A 8 10.49 13.21 8.83
C THR A 8 11.13 14.09 7.75
N LEU A 9 11.04 13.68 6.49
CA LEU A 9 11.53 14.42 5.34
C LEU A 9 10.38 15.08 4.55
N GLY A 10 9.54 15.84 5.22
CA GLY A 10 8.33 16.46 4.66
C GLY A 10 8.48 17.13 3.30
N TRP A 11 9.70 17.57 2.95
CA TRP A 11 10.01 18.13 1.65
C TRP A 11 9.81 17.15 0.46
N LYS A 12 9.93 15.85 0.69
CA LYS A 12 9.71 14.84 -0.38
C LYS A 12 8.25 14.71 -0.74
N LYS A 13 7.39 14.76 0.24
CA LYS A 13 5.95 14.78 0.02
C LYS A 13 5.58 16.00 -0.81
N HIS A 14 6.12 17.16 -0.46
CA HIS A 14 5.87 18.43 -1.15
C HIS A 14 6.30 18.37 -2.62
N LYS A 15 7.51 17.86 -2.92
CA LYS A 15 7.99 17.73 -4.30
C LYS A 15 7.14 16.81 -5.18
N LEU A 16 6.58 15.75 -4.63
CA LEU A 16 5.67 14.88 -5.39
C LEU A 16 4.31 15.52 -5.57
N GLU A 17 3.84 16.29 -4.61
CA GLU A 17 2.55 16.99 -4.67
C GLU A 17 2.55 18.18 -5.65
N GLU A 18 3.71 18.76 -5.95
CA GLU A 18 3.86 19.82 -6.94
C GLU A 18 3.65 19.34 -8.39
N THR A 19 3.68 18.02 -8.63
CA THR A 19 3.41 17.48 -9.96
C THR A 19 1.91 17.47 -10.24
N GLN A 20 1.52 17.77 -11.48
CA GLN A 20 0.12 17.67 -11.90
C GLN A 20 -0.33 16.24 -12.19
N ALA A 21 0.61 15.28 -12.18
CA ALA A 21 0.32 13.86 -12.31
C ALA A 21 -0.52 13.36 -11.13
N GLY A 22 -1.33 12.34 -11.34
CA GLY A 22 -2.15 11.72 -10.30
C GLY A 22 -3.58 11.51 -10.72
N ILE A 23 -4.42 11.18 -9.78
CA ILE A 23 -5.86 11.00 -9.95
C ILE A 23 -6.63 12.01 -9.10
N LYS A 24 -7.81 12.40 -9.56
CA LYS A 24 -8.68 13.32 -8.81
C LYS A 24 -9.64 12.54 -7.91
N ILE A 25 -9.56 12.82 -6.61
CA ILE A 25 -10.49 12.27 -5.62
C ILE A 25 -11.07 13.45 -4.83
N ALA A 26 -12.38 13.60 -4.85
CA ALA A 26 -13.09 14.67 -4.16
C ALA A 26 -12.51 16.06 -4.49
N GLY A 27 -12.18 16.32 -5.75
CA GLY A 27 -11.63 17.58 -6.24
C GLY A 27 -10.16 17.82 -5.93
N ARG A 28 -9.49 16.88 -5.26
CA ARG A 28 -8.06 16.95 -4.95
C ARG A 28 -7.26 16.04 -5.86
N ASN A 29 -6.13 16.52 -6.33
CA ASN A 29 -5.20 15.68 -7.09
C ASN A 29 -4.34 14.86 -6.14
N ILE A 30 -4.40 13.54 -6.27
CA ILE A 30 -3.65 12.60 -5.43
C ILE A 30 -2.75 11.76 -6.34
N ASN A 31 -1.46 11.82 -6.12
CA ASN A 31 -0.47 11.06 -6.89
C ASN A 31 0.29 10.03 -6.07
N ASN A 32 0.20 10.07 -4.75
CA ASN A 32 0.85 9.10 -3.89
C ASN A 32 0.08 8.86 -2.60
N LEU A 33 0.19 7.64 -2.08
CA LEU A 33 -0.23 7.24 -0.74
C LEU A 33 0.96 6.59 -0.05
N ARG A 34 1.14 6.86 1.24
CA ARG A 34 2.24 6.32 2.02
C ARG A 34 1.75 5.65 3.29
N TYR A 35 2.32 4.49 3.53
CA TYR A 35 2.07 3.73 4.75
C TYR A 35 3.36 3.04 5.18
N ALA A 36 3.91 3.44 6.32
CA ALA A 36 5.23 2.97 6.79
C ALA A 36 6.29 3.13 5.69
N ASP A 37 6.96 2.07 5.29
CA ASP A 37 7.97 2.08 4.23
C ASP A 37 7.37 1.95 2.81
N ASP A 38 6.07 1.68 2.73
CA ASP A 38 5.40 1.46 1.47
C ASP A 38 4.87 2.77 0.87
N THR A 39 5.03 2.91 -0.43
CA THR A 39 4.50 4.04 -1.19
C THR A 39 3.77 3.52 -2.42
N THR A 40 2.54 3.99 -2.62
CA THR A 40 1.77 3.74 -3.83
C THR A 40 1.72 5.02 -4.65
N LEU A 41 2.10 4.93 -5.92
CA LEU A 41 1.98 6.01 -6.89
C LEU A 41 0.73 5.78 -7.74
N MET A 42 0.00 6.84 -8.02
CA MET A 42 -1.25 6.78 -8.77
C MET A 42 -1.22 7.76 -9.93
N ALA A 43 -1.75 7.33 -11.07
CA ALA A 43 -1.84 8.18 -12.25
C ALA A 43 -2.91 7.66 -13.22
N GLU A 44 -3.32 8.53 -14.13
CA GLU A 44 -4.32 8.21 -15.16
C GLU A 44 -3.71 7.63 -16.44
N SER A 45 -2.40 7.77 -16.66
CA SER A 45 -1.68 7.28 -17.84
C SER A 45 -0.50 6.38 -17.45
N GLU A 46 0.04 5.62 -18.41
CA GLU A 46 1.21 4.77 -18.19
C GLU A 46 2.53 5.55 -17.99
N VAL A 47 2.60 6.76 -18.55
CA VAL A 47 3.82 7.56 -18.52
C VAL A 47 4.00 8.28 -17.18
N GLU A 48 2.93 8.77 -16.59
CA GLU A 48 2.97 9.51 -15.33
C GLU A 48 3.56 8.71 -14.16
N PRO A 49 3.16 7.44 -13.93
CA PRO A 49 3.72 6.67 -12.81
C PRO A 49 5.21 6.43 -12.97
N LYS A 50 5.68 6.25 -14.19
CA LYS A 50 7.11 6.09 -14.48
C LYS A 50 7.90 7.34 -14.13
N ASN A 51 7.41 8.51 -14.53
CA ASN A 51 8.04 9.78 -14.21
C ASN A 51 8.03 10.06 -12.71
N LEU A 52 6.92 9.80 -12.02
CA LEU A 52 6.81 9.92 -10.56
C LEU A 52 7.77 8.99 -9.85
N LEU A 53 7.88 7.75 -10.31
CA LEU A 53 8.76 6.75 -9.72
C LEU A 53 10.22 7.11 -9.91
N MET A 54 10.62 7.57 -11.09
CA MET A 54 12.00 8.00 -11.34
C MET A 54 12.36 9.22 -10.50
N LYS A 55 11.46 10.18 -10.36
CA LYS A 55 11.65 11.33 -9.49
C LYS A 55 11.76 10.92 -8.02
N MET A 56 10.91 10.03 -7.56
CA MET A 56 10.95 9.49 -6.20
C MET A 56 12.25 8.72 -5.95
N LYS A 57 12.68 7.92 -6.89
CA LYS A 57 13.94 7.17 -6.82
C LYS A 57 15.14 8.10 -6.69
N GLU A 58 15.24 9.10 -7.57
CA GLU A 58 16.32 10.09 -7.56
C GLU A 58 16.39 10.84 -6.22
N GLU A 59 15.25 11.34 -5.75
CA GLU A 59 15.18 12.06 -4.49
C GLU A 59 15.48 11.16 -3.28
N SER A 60 15.13 9.89 -3.35
CA SER A 60 15.40 8.93 -2.28
C SER A 60 16.88 8.59 -2.18
N GLU A 61 17.54 8.42 -3.31
CA GLU A 61 18.97 8.11 -3.36
C GLU A 61 19.82 9.23 -2.78
N LYS A 62 19.41 10.49 -2.93
CA LYS A 62 20.08 11.66 -2.34
C LYS A 62 20.18 11.59 -0.81
N VAL A 63 19.29 10.88 -0.15
CA VAL A 63 19.27 10.70 1.30
C VAL A 63 19.63 9.28 1.74
N GLY A 64 20.20 8.48 0.85
CA GLY A 64 20.65 7.12 1.15
C GLY A 64 19.57 6.05 1.17
N LEU A 65 18.37 6.36 0.70
CA LEU A 65 17.27 5.39 0.60
C LEU A 65 17.22 4.80 -0.82
N LYS A 66 17.24 3.49 -0.93
CA LYS A 66 17.16 2.78 -2.21
C LYS A 66 15.77 2.21 -2.45
N LEU A 67 15.28 2.36 -3.68
CA LEU A 67 14.07 1.71 -4.14
C LEU A 67 14.31 0.19 -4.27
N ASN A 68 13.42 -0.61 -3.68
CA ASN A 68 13.45 -2.05 -3.86
C ASN A 68 12.64 -2.42 -5.11
N ILE A 69 13.32 -2.55 -6.25
CA ILE A 69 12.69 -2.83 -7.54
C ILE A 69 12.03 -4.21 -7.56
N GLN A 70 12.60 -5.20 -6.87
CA GLN A 70 12.04 -6.56 -6.81
C GLN A 70 10.70 -6.61 -6.08
N LYS A 71 10.48 -5.72 -5.10
CA LYS A 71 9.21 -5.58 -4.38
C LYS A 71 8.27 -4.59 -5.02
N THR A 72 8.73 -3.83 -6.01
CA THR A 72 7.89 -2.88 -6.74
C THR A 72 6.99 -3.64 -7.71
N LYS A 73 5.71 -3.30 -7.70
CA LYS A 73 4.70 -3.92 -8.54
C LYS A 73 3.87 -2.86 -9.22
N ILE A 74 3.33 -3.16 -10.38
CA ILE A 74 2.43 -2.28 -11.11
C ILE A 74 1.09 -2.95 -11.31
N THR A 75 0.03 -2.18 -11.16
CA THR A 75 -1.33 -2.62 -11.49
C THR A 75 -2.01 -1.56 -12.34
N ALA A 76 -2.85 -2.00 -13.27
CA ALA A 76 -3.62 -1.12 -14.13
C ALA A 76 -5.00 -1.70 -14.38
N SER A 77 -5.96 -0.83 -14.65
CA SER A 77 -7.33 -1.22 -15.01
C SER A 77 -7.47 -1.74 -16.44
N GLY A 78 -6.42 -1.61 -17.24
CA GLY A 78 -6.38 -2.05 -18.63
C GLY A 78 -5.07 -2.78 -18.97
N PRO A 79 -4.92 -3.26 -20.22
CA PRO A 79 -3.70 -3.91 -20.65
C PRO A 79 -2.54 -2.91 -20.64
N ILE A 80 -1.42 -3.32 -20.03
CA ILE A 80 -0.17 -2.58 -20.05
C ILE A 80 0.93 -3.40 -20.69
N THR A 81 1.78 -2.72 -21.45
CA THR A 81 3.01 -3.31 -21.98
C THR A 81 4.01 -3.51 -20.85
N SER A 82 5.04 -4.32 -21.07
CA SER A 82 6.07 -4.58 -20.06
C SER A 82 6.69 -3.27 -19.57
N TRP A 83 6.77 -3.12 -18.25
CA TRP A 83 7.26 -1.94 -17.59
C TRP A 83 8.64 -2.21 -17.00
N LYS A 84 9.62 -1.35 -17.28
CA LYS A 84 11.00 -1.54 -16.82
C LYS A 84 11.48 -0.33 -16.03
N ILE A 85 12.22 -0.61 -14.96
CA ILE A 85 12.94 0.38 -14.17
C ILE A 85 14.41 -0.04 -14.18
N ASP A 86 15.29 0.84 -14.67
CA ASP A 86 16.74 0.56 -14.79
C ASP A 86 17.05 -0.77 -15.49
N GLY A 87 16.31 -1.11 -16.53
CA GLY A 87 16.47 -2.36 -17.27
C GLY A 87 15.86 -3.59 -16.59
N VAL A 88 15.32 -3.47 -15.38
CA VAL A 88 14.64 -4.55 -14.65
C VAL A 88 13.16 -4.49 -14.92
N THR A 89 12.57 -5.60 -15.34
CA THR A 89 11.13 -5.69 -15.57
C THR A 89 10.37 -5.66 -14.23
N VAL A 90 9.40 -4.74 -14.12
CA VAL A 90 8.52 -4.65 -12.95
C VAL A 90 7.39 -5.65 -13.13
N GLU A 91 7.09 -6.41 -12.07
CA GLU A 91 5.99 -7.37 -12.06
C GLU A 91 4.65 -6.66 -12.17
N THR A 92 3.84 -7.10 -13.12
CA THR A 92 2.45 -6.66 -13.26
C THR A 92 1.55 -7.59 -12.45
N VAL A 93 0.72 -7.01 -11.59
CA VAL A 93 -0.19 -7.76 -10.72
C VAL A 93 -1.62 -7.26 -10.88
N THR A 94 -2.58 -8.13 -10.60
CA THR A 94 -4.01 -7.79 -10.63
C THR A 94 -4.50 -7.25 -9.30
N ASP A 95 -3.79 -7.53 -8.24
CA ASP A 95 -4.09 -7.04 -6.90
C ASP A 95 -2.82 -6.89 -6.07
N PHE A 96 -2.90 -6.09 -5.01
CA PHE A 96 -1.84 -5.94 -4.02
C PHE A 96 -2.41 -5.55 -2.66
N ILE A 97 -1.60 -5.68 -1.61
CA ILE A 97 -1.98 -5.26 -0.26
C ILE A 97 -1.21 -3.99 0.10
N PHE A 98 -1.95 -2.95 0.46
CA PHE A 98 -1.40 -1.67 0.91
C PHE A 98 -2.09 -1.25 2.21
N GLY A 99 -1.30 -0.95 3.24
CA GLY A 99 -1.84 -0.56 4.54
C GLY A 99 -2.78 -1.61 5.16
N GLY A 100 -2.57 -2.89 4.87
CA GLY A 100 -3.42 -3.99 5.32
C GLY A 100 -4.70 -4.19 4.50
N SER A 101 -4.94 -3.40 3.45
CA SER A 101 -6.11 -3.51 2.57
C SER A 101 -5.74 -4.10 1.21
N LYS A 102 -6.55 -5.02 0.72
CA LYS A 102 -6.40 -5.58 -0.63
C LYS A 102 -7.02 -4.64 -1.66
N ILE A 103 -6.21 -4.21 -2.61
CA ILE A 103 -6.60 -3.32 -3.70
C ILE A 103 -6.51 -4.10 -5.01
N THR A 104 -7.56 -4.05 -5.82
CA THR A 104 -7.65 -4.74 -7.10
C THR A 104 -7.57 -3.77 -8.27
N ALA A 105 -7.10 -4.24 -9.42
CA ALA A 105 -6.96 -3.43 -10.63
C ALA A 105 -8.29 -2.89 -11.16
N ASP A 106 -9.39 -3.63 -10.97
CA ASP A 106 -10.73 -3.24 -11.40
C ASP A 106 -11.48 -2.35 -10.39
N GLY A 107 -10.88 -2.10 -9.22
CA GLY A 107 -11.49 -1.32 -8.15
C GLY A 107 -12.59 -2.04 -7.40
N ASP A 108 -12.82 -3.33 -7.65
CA ASP A 108 -13.82 -4.14 -6.94
C ASP A 108 -13.33 -4.49 -5.53
N CYS A 109 -14.06 -4.03 -4.53
CA CYS A 109 -13.75 -4.28 -3.11
C CYS A 109 -14.33 -5.60 -2.57
N SER A 110 -15.04 -6.38 -3.36
CA SER A 110 -15.69 -7.63 -2.89
C SER A 110 -14.68 -8.64 -2.34
N HIS A 111 -13.52 -8.77 -2.98
CA HIS A 111 -12.44 -9.63 -2.52
C HIS A 111 -11.88 -9.19 -1.17
N GLU A 112 -11.72 -7.88 -0.96
CA GLU A 112 -11.27 -7.33 0.32
C GLU A 112 -12.30 -7.58 1.44
N ILE A 113 -13.56 -7.39 1.16
CA ILE A 113 -14.64 -7.64 2.11
C ILE A 113 -14.66 -9.11 2.53
N LYS A 114 -14.60 -10.03 1.57
CA LYS A 114 -14.52 -11.48 1.85
C LYS A 114 -13.29 -11.83 2.68
N ARG A 115 -12.14 -11.29 2.32
CA ARG A 115 -10.89 -11.51 3.04
C ARG A 115 -11.00 -11.04 4.49
N ARG A 116 -11.56 -9.86 4.74
CA ARG A 116 -11.76 -9.31 6.08
C ARG A 116 -12.73 -10.14 6.91
N LEU A 117 -13.80 -10.61 6.30
CA LEU A 117 -14.75 -11.50 6.95
C LEU A 117 -14.10 -12.82 7.36
N LEU A 118 -13.26 -13.42 6.50
CA LEU A 118 -12.52 -14.64 6.81
C LEU A 118 -11.50 -14.44 7.94
N LEU A 119 -10.77 -13.33 7.92
CA LEU A 119 -9.82 -12.98 8.99
C LEU A 119 -10.55 -12.77 10.33
N GLY A 120 -11.66 -12.04 10.32
CA GLY A 120 -12.49 -11.83 11.50
C GLY A 120 -13.04 -13.15 12.06
N ARG A 121 -13.55 -14.02 11.20
CA ARG A 121 -14.03 -15.35 11.59
C ARG A 121 -12.91 -16.20 12.20
N LYS A 122 -11.71 -16.18 11.62
CA LYS A 122 -10.55 -16.88 12.15
C LYS A 122 -10.16 -16.39 13.53
N VAL A 123 -10.16 -15.08 13.76
CA VAL A 123 -9.88 -14.48 15.07
C VAL A 123 -10.92 -14.90 16.08
N ILE A 124 -12.21 -14.86 15.75
CA ILE A 124 -13.29 -15.30 16.65
C ILE A 124 -13.17 -16.78 16.97
N THR A 125 -12.84 -17.63 15.99
CA THR A 125 -12.64 -19.07 16.22
C THR A 125 -11.45 -19.32 17.15
N ASN A 126 -10.36 -18.58 17.01
CA ASN A 126 -9.20 -18.69 17.91
C ASN A 126 -9.52 -18.20 19.32
N LEU A 127 -10.35 -17.16 19.48
CA LEU A 127 -10.80 -16.66 20.77
C LEU A 127 -11.81 -17.59 21.44
N ASP A 128 -12.59 -18.33 20.68
CA ASP A 128 -13.61 -19.24 21.23
C ASP A 128 -13.02 -20.28 22.17
N SER A 129 -11.86 -20.84 21.88
CA SER A 129 -11.13 -21.76 22.76
C SER A 129 -10.75 -21.11 24.09
N ILE A 130 -10.36 -19.84 24.07
CA ILE A 130 -10.02 -19.04 25.27
C ILE A 130 -11.29 -18.74 26.08
N LEU A 131 -12.37 -18.32 25.40
CA LEU A 131 -13.64 -17.99 26.04
C LEU A 131 -14.28 -19.20 26.69
N LYS A 132 -14.12 -20.40 26.12
CA LYS A 132 -14.62 -21.68 26.65
C LYS A 132 -13.70 -22.33 27.68
N SER A 133 -12.47 -21.87 27.80
CA SER A 133 -11.51 -22.43 28.77
C SER A 133 -11.94 -22.18 30.21
N ARG A 134 -11.96 -23.22 31.01
CA ARG A 134 -12.23 -23.15 32.46
C ARG A 134 -11.05 -22.62 33.24
N ASP A 135 -9.85 -22.74 32.70
CA ASP A 135 -8.61 -22.35 33.36
C ASP A 135 -8.32 -20.84 33.27
N ILE A 136 -9.08 -20.12 32.46
CA ILE A 136 -8.93 -18.67 32.28
C ILE A 136 -10.11 -17.96 32.95
N THR A 137 -9.80 -17.03 33.87
CA THR A 137 -10.82 -16.29 34.59
C THR A 137 -11.60 -15.31 33.70
N LEU A 138 -12.83 -15.04 34.03
CA LEU A 138 -13.70 -14.11 33.30
C LEU A 138 -13.08 -12.71 33.12
N PRO A 139 -12.44 -12.08 34.13
CA PRO A 139 -11.76 -10.78 33.95
C PRO A 139 -10.67 -10.80 32.89
N THR A 140 -9.92 -11.89 32.80
CA THR A 140 -8.87 -12.06 31.77
C THR A 140 -9.47 -12.20 30.37
N LYS A 141 -10.62 -12.87 30.25
CA LYS A 141 -11.34 -13.03 28.98
C LYS A 141 -11.92 -11.71 28.45
N ILE A 142 -12.30 -10.80 29.34
CA ILE A 142 -12.93 -9.53 28.98
C ILE A 142 -11.92 -8.45 28.61
N ARG A 143 -10.66 -8.56 29.06
CA ARG A 143 -9.60 -7.62 28.68
C ARG A 143 -9.04 -7.98 27.30
N PRO A 144 -9.33 -7.22 26.25
CA PRO A 144 -8.63 -7.40 24.98
C PRO A 144 -7.16 -7.01 25.14
N VAL A 145 -6.34 -7.80 24.59
CA VAL A 145 -4.89 -7.51 24.50
C VAL A 145 -4.65 -6.48 23.41
#